data_cebc8f791de653e7bed8ad52d47bbaf8
#
_entry.id   cebc8f791de653e7bed8ad52d47bbaf8
#
_cell.length_a   1.000
_cell.length_b   1.000
_cell.length_c   1.000
_cell.angle_alpha   90.00
_cell.angle_beta   90.00
_cell.angle_gamma   90.00
#
_symmetry.space_group_name_H-M   'P 1'
#
loop_
_entity.id
_entity.type
_entity.pdbx_description
1 polymer ?
#
loop_
_entity_poly.entity_id
_entity_poly.type
_entity_poly.pdbx_seq_one_letter_code
_entity_poly.pdbx_strand_id
1 'polypeptide(L)'
;MFRFSISLILILFPWHISFAETDLIISKIQTGWNDIQTMSGEFSQIDSDGNLETGKFYFLKPYQSKFVYANKDEDIVTNETLLRIIDKKGFQIDSYAIAGNALKKLLSNNLDIEKEFTIDYAIENEFNYEIQAGIKNASTSSRVILTFNKDTIELEKWEIFDELDNKTVLEFTKIKKNIFISQNLFVVRYKNN
;
A
#
# COMPACT_ATOMS: atom_id res chain seq x y z
N MET A 1 -12.03 -42.67 53.65
CA MET A 1 -12.62 -42.21 52.40
C MET A 1 -11.96 -40.88 52.05
N PHE A 2 -10.82 -40.92 51.34
CA PHE A 2 -10.06 -39.70 50.97
C PHE A 2 -10.52 -39.23 49.60
N ARG A 3 -11.06 -38.00 49.52
CA ARG A 3 -11.42 -37.34 48.27
C ARG A 3 -10.22 -36.52 47.81
N PHE A 4 -9.55 -36.92 46.72
CA PHE A 4 -8.58 -36.12 46.00
C PHE A 4 -9.33 -35.17 45.07
N SER A 5 -9.26 -33.85 45.36
CA SER A 5 -9.67 -32.82 44.41
C SER A 5 -8.50 -32.53 43.47
N ILE A 6 -8.66 -32.89 42.22
CA ILE A 6 -7.70 -32.46 41.13
C ILE A 6 -8.11 -31.07 40.69
N SER A 7 -7.33 -30.04 41.09
CA SER A 7 -7.45 -28.69 40.56
C SER A 7 -6.80 -28.64 39.17
N LEU A 8 -7.63 -28.50 38.16
CA LEU A 8 -7.19 -28.28 36.77
C LEU A 8 -6.72 -26.83 36.66
N ILE A 9 -5.39 -26.59 36.63
CA ILE A 9 -4.81 -25.28 36.35
C ILE A 9 -4.86 -25.05 34.85
N LEU A 10 -5.80 -24.20 34.44
CA LEU A 10 -5.89 -23.72 33.05
C LEU A 10 -4.77 -22.69 32.85
N ILE A 11 -3.67 -23.09 32.22
CA ILE A 11 -2.59 -22.18 31.83
C ILE A 11 -3.07 -21.42 30.60
N LEU A 12 -3.59 -20.22 30.80
CA LEU A 12 -3.83 -19.26 29.72
C LEU A 12 -2.44 -18.73 29.27
N PHE A 13 -1.97 -19.24 28.12
CA PHE A 13 -0.83 -18.63 27.44
C PHE A 13 -1.29 -17.29 26.84
N PRO A 14 -0.82 -16.15 27.32
CA PRO A 14 -1.09 -14.89 26.63
C PRO A 14 -0.28 -14.89 25.34
N TRP A 15 -0.96 -14.78 24.22
CA TRP A 15 -0.33 -14.45 22.93
C TRP A 15 0.14 -13.00 23.00
N HIS A 16 1.33 -12.78 23.54
CA HIS A 16 2.01 -11.52 23.42
C HIS A 16 2.73 -11.51 22.08
N ILE A 17 2.20 -10.77 21.10
CA ILE A 17 3.00 -10.34 19.95
C ILE A 17 4.13 -9.50 20.57
N SER A 18 5.37 -9.98 20.46
CA SER A 18 6.51 -9.29 21.04
C SER A 18 6.80 -8.04 20.20
N PHE A 19 6.97 -6.89 20.82
CA PHE A 19 7.41 -5.65 20.14
C PHE A 19 8.67 -5.90 19.26
N ALA A 20 9.58 -6.74 19.72
CA ALA A 20 10.78 -7.13 18.96
C ALA A 20 10.47 -7.84 17.62
N GLU A 21 9.37 -8.57 17.52
CA GLU A 21 8.95 -9.24 16.29
C GLU A 21 8.37 -8.23 15.28
N THR A 22 7.56 -7.30 15.74
CA THR A 22 7.03 -6.20 14.95
C THR A 22 8.16 -5.36 14.33
N ASP A 23 9.16 -4.95 15.13
CA ASP A 23 10.30 -4.15 14.66
C ASP A 23 11.13 -4.91 13.61
N LEU A 24 11.30 -6.23 13.79
CA LEU A 24 12.01 -7.06 12.82
C LEU A 24 11.29 -7.14 11.47
N ILE A 25 9.96 -7.31 11.47
CA ILE A 25 9.13 -7.34 10.25
C ILE A 25 9.22 -5.99 9.54
N ILE A 26 9.04 -4.89 10.26
CA ILE A 26 9.12 -3.53 9.71
C ILE A 26 10.49 -3.30 9.06
N SER A 27 11.57 -3.66 9.75
CA SER A 27 12.94 -3.52 9.24
C SER A 27 13.18 -4.32 7.95
N LYS A 28 12.69 -5.56 7.87
CA LYS A 28 12.79 -6.40 6.67
C LYS A 28 12.04 -5.76 5.49
N ILE A 29 10.78 -5.35 5.72
CA ILE A 29 9.97 -4.71 4.68
C ILE A 29 10.63 -3.41 4.23
N GLN A 30 11.02 -2.54 5.15
CA GLN A 30 11.64 -1.25 4.85
C GLN A 30 12.91 -1.42 4.01
N THR A 31 13.78 -2.35 4.42
CA THR A 31 15.03 -2.62 3.69
C THR A 31 14.73 -3.11 2.27
N GLY A 32 13.96 -4.17 2.11
CA GLY A 32 13.68 -4.73 0.80
C GLY A 32 12.84 -3.78 -0.10
N TRP A 33 11.91 -3.00 0.49
CA TRP A 33 11.15 -2.02 -0.26
C TRP A 33 12.01 -0.83 -0.74
N ASN A 34 13.00 -0.43 0.04
CA ASN A 34 13.92 0.65 -0.35
C ASN A 34 14.85 0.25 -1.50
N ASP A 35 15.14 -1.03 -1.68
CA ASP A 35 15.90 -1.57 -2.82
C ASP A 35 15.10 -1.54 -4.13
N ILE A 36 13.77 -1.39 -4.07
CA ILE A 36 12.91 -1.30 -5.24
C ILE A 36 12.85 0.16 -5.72
N GLN A 37 13.38 0.44 -6.91
CA GLN A 37 13.35 1.77 -7.52
C GLN A 37 12.16 1.92 -8.48
N THR A 38 11.82 0.85 -9.20
CA THR A 38 10.69 0.80 -10.11
C THR A 38 9.89 -0.49 -9.92
N MET A 39 8.59 -0.41 -10.13
CA MET A 39 7.71 -1.57 -10.11
C MET A 39 6.61 -1.39 -11.15
N SER A 40 6.27 -2.45 -11.86
CA SER A 40 5.11 -2.48 -12.75
C SER A 40 4.45 -3.84 -12.74
N GLY A 41 3.19 -3.89 -13.14
CA GLY A 41 2.41 -5.12 -13.21
C GLY A 41 0.98 -4.85 -13.60
N GLU A 42 0.12 -5.79 -13.24
CA GLU A 42 -1.33 -5.68 -13.37
C GLU A 42 -1.94 -5.43 -11.98
N PHE A 43 -3.07 -4.75 -11.95
CA PHE A 43 -3.84 -4.57 -10.72
C PHE A 43 -5.31 -4.89 -10.92
N SER A 44 -5.96 -5.30 -9.84
CA SER A 44 -7.40 -5.25 -9.66
C SER A 44 -7.74 -4.32 -8.50
N GLN A 45 -8.83 -3.58 -8.61
CA GLN A 45 -9.34 -2.68 -7.59
C GLN A 45 -10.81 -2.97 -7.35
N ILE A 46 -11.18 -3.16 -6.10
CA ILE A 46 -12.57 -3.26 -5.66
C ILE A 46 -12.85 -2.06 -4.77
N ASP A 47 -13.80 -1.23 -5.15
CA ASP A 47 -14.23 -0.08 -4.35
C ASP A 47 -15.25 -0.47 -3.26
N SER A 48 -15.68 0.52 -2.45
CA SER A 48 -16.67 0.31 -1.38
C SER A 48 -18.04 -0.15 -1.87
N ASP A 49 -18.38 0.11 -3.12
CA ASP A 49 -19.66 -0.28 -3.74
C ASP A 49 -19.56 -1.68 -4.38
N GLY A 50 -18.38 -2.31 -4.36
CA GLY A 50 -18.12 -3.62 -4.94
C GLY A 50 -17.82 -3.60 -6.43
N ASN A 51 -17.59 -2.43 -7.04
CA ASN A 51 -17.22 -2.34 -8.44
C ASN A 51 -15.78 -2.83 -8.63
N LEU A 52 -15.60 -3.77 -9.58
CA LEU A 52 -14.30 -4.30 -9.95
C LEU A 52 -13.73 -3.55 -11.14
N GLU A 53 -12.53 -3.06 -10.97
CA GLU A 53 -11.73 -2.42 -12.00
C GLU A 53 -10.39 -3.11 -12.13
N THR A 54 -9.85 -3.16 -13.34
CA THR A 54 -8.55 -3.80 -13.60
C THR A 54 -7.70 -2.91 -14.48
N GLY A 55 -6.39 -3.17 -14.48
CA GLY A 55 -5.49 -2.40 -15.32
C GLY A 55 -4.03 -2.74 -15.13
N LYS A 56 -3.19 -1.79 -15.51
CA LYS A 56 -1.74 -1.86 -15.33
C LYS A 56 -1.26 -0.73 -14.43
N PHE A 57 -0.31 -1.02 -13.57
CA PHE A 57 0.31 -0.01 -12.73
C PHE A 57 1.80 0.14 -13.05
N TYR A 58 2.30 1.34 -12.77
CA TYR A 58 3.71 1.71 -12.91
C TYR A 58 4.09 2.60 -11.74
N PHE A 59 5.12 2.21 -11.00
CA PHE A 59 5.72 3.00 -9.92
C PHE A 59 7.16 3.32 -10.27
N LEU A 60 7.52 4.56 -10.08
CA LEU A 60 8.89 5.06 -10.25
C LEU A 60 9.22 5.98 -9.08
N LYS A 61 10.14 5.57 -8.23
CA LYS A 61 10.62 6.41 -7.14
C LYS A 61 11.50 7.56 -7.68
N PRO A 62 11.43 8.75 -7.07
CA PRO A 62 10.48 9.09 -6.02
C PRO A 62 9.10 9.51 -6.57
N TYR A 63 8.05 9.19 -5.84
CA TYR A 63 6.71 9.79 -5.86
C TYR A 63 5.89 9.66 -7.14
N GLN A 64 6.37 8.92 -8.15
CA GLN A 64 5.63 8.80 -9.41
C GLN A 64 4.88 7.48 -9.48
N SER A 65 3.59 7.57 -9.78
CA SER A 65 2.77 6.39 -10.09
C SER A 65 1.83 6.67 -11.25
N LYS A 66 1.49 5.60 -11.96
CA LYS A 66 0.45 5.62 -12.98
C LYS A 66 -0.38 4.35 -12.90
N PHE A 67 -1.70 4.51 -12.89
CA PHE A 67 -2.69 3.45 -13.02
C PHE A 67 -3.42 3.62 -14.34
N VAL A 68 -3.27 2.64 -15.22
CA VAL A 68 -3.91 2.60 -16.55
C VAL A 68 -5.06 1.62 -16.47
N TYR A 69 -6.30 2.13 -16.38
CA TYR A 69 -7.50 1.32 -16.25
C TYR A 69 -7.89 0.70 -17.60
N ALA A 70 -8.28 -0.58 -17.59
CA ALA A 70 -8.71 -1.28 -18.80
C ALA A 70 -10.13 -0.90 -19.24
N ASN A 71 -11.00 -0.61 -18.27
CA ASN A 71 -12.44 -0.45 -18.48
C ASN A 71 -12.94 0.97 -18.23
N LYS A 72 -12.04 1.96 -18.11
CA LYS A 72 -12.36 3.38 -17.97
C LYS A 72 -11.74 4.20 -19.08
N ASP A 73 -12.35 5.32 -19.40
CA ASP A 73 -11.77 6.31 -20.32
C ASP A 73 -10.71 7.20 -19.67
N GLU A 74 -10.45 6.97 -18.41
CA GLU A 74 -9.56 7.75 -17.55
C GLU A 74 -8.44 6.89 -17.00
N ASP A 75 -7.29 7.54 -16.73
CA ASP A 75 -6.14 6.99 -16.02
C ASP A 75 -5.79 7.90 -14.85
N ILE A 76 -5.06 7.37 -13.88
CA ILE A 76 -4.56 8.14 -12.73
C ILE A 76 -3.04 8.26 -12.84
N VAL A 77 -2.54 9.49 -12.69
CA VAL A 77 -1.10 9.77 -12.56
C VAL A 77 -0.84 10.54 -11.28
N THR A 78 0.11 10.08 -10.48
CA THR A 78 0.57 10.85 -9.32
C THR A 78 2.02 11.31 -9.49
N ASN A 79 2.31 12.42 -8.85
CA ASN A 79 3.67 12.88 -8.61
C ASN A 79 3.80 13.35 -7.15
N GLU A 80 4.83 14.09 -6.82
CA GLU A 80 5.11 14.54 -5.45
C GLU A 80 3.95 15.28 -4.77
N THR A 81 3.14 16.01 -5.49
CA THR A 81 2.15 16.94 -4.92
C THR A 81 0.72 16.64 -5.29
N LEU A 82 0.48 16.08 -6.47
CA LEU A 82 -0.84 15.95 -7.04
C LEU A 82 -1.11 14.53 -7.56
N LEU A 83 -2.35 14.06 -7.33
CA LEU A 83 -2.99 13.02 -8.10
C LEU A 83 -3.77 13.70 -9.23
N ARG A 84 -3.58 13.26 -10.46
CA ARG A 84 -4.28 13.76 -11.64
C ARG A 84 -5.07 12.66 -12.30
N ILE A 85 -6.31 12.97 -12.62
CA ILE A 85 -7.13 12.17 -13.52
C ILE A 85 -6.87 12.70 -14.93
N ILE A 86 -6.52 11.80 -15.83
CA ILE A 86 -6.20 12.11 -17.23
C ILE A 86 -7.07 11.28 -18.17
N ASP A 87 -7.37 11.81 -19.36
CA ASP A 87 -7.99 11.01 -20.43
C ASP A 87 -6.96 10.06 -21.09
N LYS A 88 -7.41 9.15 -21.94
CA LYS A 88 -6.54 8.20 -22.65
C LYS A 88 -5.53 8.86 -23.62
N LYS A 89 -5.68 10.14 -23.91
CA LYS A 89 -4.72 10.93 -24.68
C LYS A 89 -3.68 11.63 -23.78
N GLY A 90 -3.85 11.53 -22.44
CA GLY A 90 -2.98 12.11 -21.43
C GLY A 90 -3.32 13.56 -21.05
N PHE A 91 -4.48 14.08 -21.44
CA PHE A 91 -4.89 15.41 -21.01
C PHE A 91 -5.54 15.37 -19.62
N GLN A 92 -5.14 16.33 -18.79
CA GLN A 92 -5.73 16.45 -17.44
C GLN A 92 -7.23 16.78 -17.53
N ILE A 93 -8.01 16.00 -16.77
CA ILE A 93 -9.44 16.19 -16.53
C ILE A 93 -9.63 16.85 -15.17
N ASP A 94 -8.96 16.32 -14.13
CA ASP A 94 -9.06 16.79 -12.76
C ASP A 94 -7.75 16.59 -11.98
N SER A 95 -7.64 17.18 -10.78
CA SER A 95 -6.47 17.01 -9.91
C SER A 95 -6.80 17.24 -8.43
N TYR A 96 -6.14 16.44 -7.57
CA TYR A 96 -6.30 16.46 -6.13
C TYR A 96 -4.94 16.53 -5.45
N ALA A 97 -4.83 17.29 -4.36
CA ALA A 97 -3.63 17.29 -3.53
C ALA A 97 -3.47 15.94 -2.80
N ILE A 98 -2.26 15.37 -2.81
CA ILE A 98 -1.96 14.09 -2.15
C ILE A 98 -1.09 14.26 -0.89
N ALA A 99 -1.12 15.45 -0.27
CA ALA A 99 -0.45 15.65 1.01
C ALA A 99 -0.98 14.63 2.03
N GLY A 100 -0.09 13.85 2.62
CA GLY A 100 -0.46 12.79 3.56
C GLY A 100 -1.02 11.50 2.95
N ASN A 101 -0.91 11.29 1.63
CA ASN A 101 -1.32 10.05 1.00
C ASN A 101 -0.27 8.94 1.22
N ALA A 102 -0.75 7.72 1.55
CA ALA A 102 0.10 6.56 1.79
C ALA A 102 0.98 6.21 0.58
N LEU A 103 0.46 6.29 -0.65
CA LEU A 103 1.22 5.99 -1.86
C LEU A 103 2.41 6.93 -2.02
N LYS A 104 2.22 8.23 -1.76
CA LYS A 104 3.33 9.20 -1.78
C LYS A 104 4.42 8.80 -0.79
N LYS A 105 4.04 8.39 0.43
CA LYS A 105 5.00 7.99 1.46
C LYS A 105 5.74 6.71 1.07
N LEU A 106 5.03 5.69 0.59
CA LEU A 106 5.59 4.44 0.11
C LEU A 106 6.58 4.66 -1.05
N LEU A 107 6.29 5.60 -1.95
CA LEU A 107 7.14 5.90 -3.11
C LEU A 107 8.23 6.94 -2.82
N SER A 108 8.56 7.23 -1.58
CA SER A 108 9.74 8.01 -1.24
C SER A 108 11.04 7.27 -1.64
N ASN A 109 12.12 8.00 -1.90
CA ASN A 109 13.42 7.37 -2.22
C ASN A 109 13.95 6.50 -1.09
N ASN A 110 13.68 6.92 0.15
CA ASN A 110 14.12 6.23 1.35
C ASN A 110 12.96 6.25 2.35
N LEU A 111 12.15 5.20 2.28
CA LEU A 111 11.01 5.02 3.18
C LEU A 111 11.53 4.72 4.59
N ASP A 112 11.06 5.49 5.55
CA ASP A 112 11.15 5.20 6.98
C ASP A 112 9.71 4.95 7.47
N ILE A 113 9.36 3.68 7.65
CA ILE A 113 7.98 3.27 7.94
C ILE A 113 7.51 3.87 9.26
N GLU A 114 8.33 3.80 10.30
CA GLU A 114 7.96 4.29 11.63
C GLU A 114 7.85 5.82 11.69
N LYS A 115 8.62 6.54 10.86
CA LYS A 115 8.51 8.00 10.75
C LYS A 115 7.23 8.42 10.04
N GLU A 116 6.84 7.69 9.00
CA GLU A 116 5.74 8.07 8.10
C GLU A 116 4.38 7.51 8.54
N PHE A 117 4.38 6.41 9.30
CA PHE A 117 3.18 5.69 9.72
C PHE A 117 3.12 5.47 11.23
N THR A 118 1.92 5.40 11.76
CA THR A 118 1.65 4.87 13.11
C THR A 118 1.24 3.42 12.95
N ILE A 119 2.08 2.50 13.42
CA ILE A 119 1.85 1.07 13.26
C ILE A 119 0.90 0.57 14.33
N ASP A 120 -0.21 -0.04 13.91
CA ASP A 120 -1.15 -0.71 14.80
C ASP A 120 -0.69 -2.15 15.06
N TYR A 121 -0.30 -2.86 14.00
CA TYR A 121 0.36 -4.17 14.08
C TYR A 121 1.22 -4.44 12.83
N ALA A 122 2.21 -5.32 12.99
CA ALA A 122 2.90 -6.00 11.89
C ALA A 122 2.98 -7.48 12.24
N ILE A 123 2.56 -8.35 11.31
CA ILE A 123 2.53 -9.80 11.49
C ILE A 123 3.18 -10.52 10.33
N GLU A 124 3.78 -11.66 10.62
CA GLU A 124 4.32 -12.59 9.65
C GLU A 124 3.34 -13.76 9.48
N ASN A 125 2.84 -13.94 8.26
CA ASN A 125 2.05 -15.08 7.85
C ASN A 125 2.95 -16.10 7.11
N GLU A 126 2.37 -17.20 6.66
CA GLU A 126 3.11 -18.24 5.94
C GLU A 126 3.84 -17.71 4.71
N PHE A 127 3.18 -16.85 3.89
CA PHE A 127 3.70 -16.37 2.60
C PHE A 127 3.92 -14.85 2.54
N ASN A 128 3.47 -14.11 3.52
CA ASN A 128 3.51 -12.65 3.48
C ASN A 128 3.73 -12.01 4.84
N TYR A 129 4.13 -10.74 4.80
CA TYR A 129 4.06 -9.81 5.91
C TYR A 129 2.85 -8.91 5.72
N GLU A 130 2.13 -8.64 6.79
CA GLU A 130 1.01 -7.70 6.79
C GLU A 130 1.26 -6.61 7.82
N ILE A 131 1.06 -5.35 7.42
CA ILE A 131 1.14 -4.18 8.30
C ILE A 131 -0.20 -3.46 8.25
N GLN A 132 -0.82 -3.23 9.41
CA GLN A 132 -1.87 -2.23 9.55
C GLN A 132 -1.30 -0.96 10.14
N ALA A 133 -1.61 0.18 9.52
CA ALA A 133 -1.06 1.46 9.93
C ALA A 133 -1.98 2.64 9.62
N GLY A 134 -1.92 3.64 10.49
CA GLY A 134 -2.41 4.98 10.23
C GLY A 134 -1.34 5.85 9.56
N ILE A 135 -1.74 6.82 8.75
CA ILE A 135 -0.82 7.71 8.06
C ILE A 135 -0.54 8.93 8.92
N LYS A 136 0.72 9.14 9.32
CA LYS A 136 1.11 10.32 10.10
C LYS A 136 0.98 11.59 9.25
N ASN A 137 0.50 12.67 9.88
CA ASN A 137 0.31 13.98 9.23
C ASN A 137 -0.61 13.93 8.00
N ALA A 138 -1.51 12.95 7.92
CA ALA A 138 -2.60 12.98 6.97
C ALA A 138 -3.63 14.03 7.38
N SER A 139 -4.28 14.66 6.40
CA SER A 139 -5.38 15.60 6.66
C SER A 139 -6.66 14.88 7.12
N THR A 140 -6.70 13.57 6.97
CA THR A 140 -7.83 12.69 7.27
C THR A 140 -7.35 11.44 8.03
N SER A 141 -8.19 10.89 8.89
CA SER A 141 -7.90 9.64 9.63
C SER A 141 -8.05 8.44 8.72
N SER A 142 -7.13 8.25 7.78
CA SER A 142 -7.12 7.08 6.92
C SER A 142 -6.22 5.98 7.49
N ARG A 143 -6.72 4.74 7.42
CA ARG A 143 -6.03 3.53 7.81
C ARG A 143 -5.70 2.72 6.56
N VAL A 144 -4.56 2.06 6.56
CA VAL A 144 -4.16 1.16 5.48
C VAL A 144 -3.74 -0.21 6.02
N ILE A 145 -3.99 -1.25 5.24
CA ILE A 145 -3.39 -2.57 5.43
C ILE A 145 -2.55 -2.86 4.18
N LEU A 146 -1.27 -3.14 4.39
CA LEU A 146 -0.30 -3.42 3.35
C LEU A 146 0.16 -4.87 3.49
N THR A 147 0.03 -5.65 2.43
CA THR A 147 0.49 -7.05 2.38
C THR A 147 1.66 -7.15 1.42
N PHE A 148 2.80 -7.58 1.93
CA PHE A 148 4.03 -7.78 1.17
C PHE A 148 4.38 -9.25 1.05
N ASN A 149 4.77 -9.71 -0.12
CA ASN A 149 5.35 -11.03 -0.28
C ASN A 149 6.59 -11.20 0.61
N LYS A 150 6.68 -12.31 1.33
CA LYS A 150 7.73 -12.53 2.32
C LYS A 150 9.12 -12.68 1.71
N ASP A 151 9.21 -13.28 0.54
CA ASP A 151 10.48 -13.60 -0.12
C ASP A 151 10.98 -12.43 -0.98
N THR A 152 10.06 -11.74 -1.63
CA THR A 152 10.39 -10.73 -2.65
C THR A 152 10.18 -9.30 -2.20
N ILE A 153 9.45 -9.09 -1.07
CA ILE A 153 9.02 -7.78 -0.55
C ILE A 153 8.20 -6.98 -1.58
N GLU A 154 7.57 -7.67 -2.51
CA GLU A 154 6.63 -7.04 -3.44
C GLU A 154 5.33 -6.71 -2.71
N LEU A 155 4.78 -5.51 -2.94
CA LEU A 155 3.47 -5.15 -2.43
C LEU A 155 2.42 -5.91 -3.26
N GLU A 156 1.77 -6.90 -2.64
CA GLU A 156 0.77 -7.74 -3.29
C GLU A 156 -0.65 -7.21 -3.11
N LYS A 157 -0.91 -6.57 -1.95
CA LYS A 157 -2.25 -6.09 -1.63
C LYS A 157 -2.18 -4.81 -0.82
N TRP A 158 -3.11 -3.92 -1.09
CA TRP A 158 -3.28 -2.67 -0.37
C TRP A 158 -4.75 -2.41 -0.11
N GLU A 159 -5.13 -2.42 1.15
CA GLU A 159 -6.47 -2.03 1.60
C GLU A 159 -6.42 -0.62 2.16
N ILE A 160 -7.35 0.21 1.72
CA ILE A 160 -7.46 1.62 2.13
C ILE A 160 -8.82 1.78 2.79
N PHE A 161 -8.82 2.35 3.98
CA PHE A 161 -10.05 2.70 4.70
C PHE A 161 -10.11 4.22 4.84
N ASP A 162 -11.22 4.80 4.43
CA ASP A 162 -11.49 6.21 4.65
C ASP A 162 -12.05 6.50 6.05
N GLU A 163 -12.42 7.75 6.33
CA GLU A 163 -12.97 8.18 7.62
C GLU A 163 -14.32 7.54 7.97
N LEU A 164 -15.05 7.03 6.99
CA LEU A 164 -16.34 6.37 7.14
C LEU A 164 -16.21 4.84 7.14
N ASP A 165 -14.96 4.31 7.24
CA ASP A 165 -14.62 2.89 7.10
C ASP A 165 -15.00 2.28 5.73
N ASN A 166 -15.23 3.11 4.70
CA ASN A 166 -15.36 2.60 3.34
C ASN A 166 -14.03 2.00 2.89
N LYS A 167 -14.08 0.75 2.42
CA LYS A 167 -12.90 0.00 2.04
C LYS A 167 -12.69 -0.04 0.53
N THR A 168 -11.49 0.32 0.08
CA THR A 168 -11.00 0.06 -1.28
C THR A 168 -9.87 -0.94 -1.19
N VAL A 169 -9.89 -1.98 -2.01
CA VAL A 169 -8.86 -3.02 -2.08
C VAL A 169 -8.17 -2.97 -3.43
N LEU A 170 -6.84 -2.87 -3.44
CA LEU A 170 -6.01 -3.06 -4.62
C LEU A 170 -5.20 -4.34 -4.45
N GLU A 171 -5.19 -5.20 -5.47
CA GLU A 171 -4.32 -6.36 -5.57
C GLU A 171 -3.39 -6.21 -6.77
N PHE A 172 -2.12 -6.52 -6.57
CA PHE A 172 -1.07 -6.36 -7.55
C PHE A 172 -0.54 -7.73 -7.98
N THR A 173 -0.47 -7.96 -9.28
CA THR A 173 -0.05 -9.23 -9.86
C THR A 173 0.93 -9.02 -11.01
N LYS A 174 1.61 -10.10 -11.44
CA LYS A 174 2.59 -10.08 -12.55
C LYS A 174 3.66 -9.00 -12.34
N ILE A 175 4.08 -8.83 -11.11
CA ILE A 175 4.98 -7.76 -10.68
C ILE A 175 6.37 -7.94 -11.30
N LYS A 176 6.94 -6.82 -11.79
CA LYS A 176 8.32 -6.71 -12.26
C LYS A 176 8.98 -5.54 -11.54
N LYS A 177 10.13 -5.81 -10.92
CA LYS A 177 10.90 -4.82 -10.14
C LYS A 177 12.14 -4.39 -10.89
N ASN A 178 12.59 -3.17 -10.60
CA ASN A 178 13.86 -2.61 -11.06
C ASN A 178 14.07 -2.69 -12.57
N ILE A 179 12.96 -2.54 -13.32
CA ILE A 179 12.96 -2.46 -14.78
C ILE A 179 13.02 -1.02 -15.24
N PHE A 180 13.46 -0.80 -16.47
CA PHE A 180 13.41 0.54 -17.04
C PHE A 180 11.96 1.00 -17.23
N ILE A 181 11.60 2.14 -16.64
CA ILE A 181 10.33 2.85 -16.84
C ILE A 181 10.66 4.28 -17.28
N SER A 182 10.19 4.66 -18.46
CA SER A 182 10.42 6.03 -18.97
C SER A 182 9.64 7.06 -18.15
N GLN A 183 10.29 8.16 -17.78
CA GLN A 183 9.62 9.29 -17.12
C GLN A 183 8.51 9.91 -17.97
N ASN A 184 8.59 9.78 -19.29
CA ASN A 184 7.55 10.25 -20.22
C ASN A 184 6.17 9.57 -19.95
N LEU A 185 6.17 8.42 -19.30
CA LEU A 185 4.93 7.71 -18.92
C LEU A 185 4.08 8.51 -17.94
N PHE A 186 4.71 9.38 -17.13
CA PHE A 186 4.07 10.18 -16.09
C PHE A 186 3.82 11.63 -16.50
N VAL A 187 4.10 11.97 -17.76
CA VAL A 187 3.86 13.33 -18.30
C VAL A 187 2.35 13.52 -18.50
N VAL A 188 1.85 14.63 -17.98
CA VAL A 188 0.47 15.06 -18.11
C VAL A 188 0.40 16.26 -19.07
N ARG A 189 -0.55 16.22 -19.97
CA ARG A 189 -0.81 17.28 -20.96
C ARG A 189 -1.91 18.22 -20.43
N TYR A 190 -1.79 19.47 -20.77
CA TYR A 190 -2.79 20.48 -20.45
C TYR A 190 -3.47 20.95 -21.74
N LYS A 191 -4.79 21.14 -21.71
CA LYS A 191 -5.50 21.80 -22.81
C LYS A 191 -5.12 23.27 -22.77
N ASN A 192 -4.53 23.79 -23.83
CA ASN A 192 -4.37 25.23 -23.99
C ASN A 192 -5.78 25.82 -24.14
N ASN A 193 -6.13 26.74 -23.24
CA ASN A 193 -7.32 27.57 -23.38
C ASN A 193 -7.14 28.58 -24.50
#